data_f946565d54ce3c7b76681b44a770099a
#
_entry.id   f946565d54ce3c7b76681b44a770099a
#
_cell.length_a   1.000
_cell.length_b   1.000
_cell.length_c   1.000
_cell.angle_alpha   90.00
_cell.angle_beta   90.00
_cell.angle_gamma   90.00
#
_symmetry.space_group_name_H-M   'P 1'
#
loop_
_entity.id
_entity.type
_entity.pdbx_description
1 polymer ?
#
loop_
_entity_poly.entity_id
_entity_poly.type
_entity_poly.pdbx_seq_one_letter_code
_entity_poly.pdbx_strand_id
1 'polypeptide(L)'
;MGQNTDFVGLDVGKFEIFVYVSKTGAAFSVSNTPAGHSSLQRKLGPVDGQIIALEPTGGYEWTVWKALDAAGYDVRQVCAAHVRAFSHVVLPGFS
;
A
#
# COMPACT_ATOMS: atom_id res chain seq x y z
N MET A 1 13.08 16.95 -10.55
CA MET A 1 12.88 16.78 -10.36
C MET A 1 12.51 16.23 -9.72
N GLY A 2 12.47 16.22 -9.57
CA GLY A 2 12.01 15.47 -9.11
C GLY A 2 11.27 14.97 -8.14
N GLN A 3 10.77 15.19 -7.71
CA GLN A 3 10.14 14.75 -6.83
C GLN A 3 9.18 13.93 -7.16
N ASN A 4 9.35 12.96 -7.57
CA ASN A 4 8.42 11.99 -7.91
C ASN A 4 7.97 11.25 -6.71
N THR A 5 6.83 11.56 -6.21
CA THR A 5 6.21 10.83 -5.12
C THR A 5 5.61 9.57 -5.69
N ASP A 6 5.98 8.45 -5.12
CA ASP A 6 5.44 7.16 -5.51
C ASP A 6 4.23 6.84 -4.64
N PHE A 7 3.20 6.32 -5.26
CA PHE A 7 2.02 5.90 -4.52
C PHE A 7 1.98 4.38 -4.46
N VAL A 8 1.78 3.87 -3.26
CA VAL A 8 1.65 2.43 -3.04
C VAL A 8 0.25 2.18 -2.51
N GLY A 9 -0.52 1.41 -3.22
CA GLY A 9 -1.89 1.08 -2.81
C GLY A 9 -1.91 -0.26 -2.09
N LEU A 10 -2.60 -0.30 -0.97
CA LEU A 10 -2.78 -1.54 -0.22
C LEU A 10 -4.25 -1.89 -0.14
N ASP A 11 -4.57 -3.10 -0.54
CA ASP A 11 -5.89 -3.66 -0.36
C ASP A 11 -5.75 -4.71 0.74
N VAL A 12 -6.16 -4.35 1.95
CA VAL A 12 -5.87 -5.15 3.14
C VAL A 12 -7.03 -6.07 3.47
N GLY A 13 -6.77 -7.37 3.44
CA GLY A 13 -7.73 -8.36 3.89
C GLY A 13 -7.32 -8.95 5.22
N LYS A 14 -8.13 -9.88 5.71
CA LYS A 14 -7.87 -10.51 7.00
C LYS A 14 -6.54 -11.26 7.01
N PHE A 15 -6.24 -11.97 5.93
CA PHE A 15 -5.06 -12.82 5.87
C PHE A 15 -4.00 -12.34 4.89
N GLU A 16 -4.36 -11.45 3.99
CA GLU A 16 -3.51 -11.12 2.87
C GLU A 16 -3.63 -9.64 2.52
N ILE A 17 -2.54 -9.06 2.03
CA ILE A 17 -2.52 -7.67 1.59
C ILE A 17 -2.06 -7.67 0.15
N PHE A 18 -2.87 -7.11 -0.74
CA PHE A 18 -2.48 -6.89 -2.12
C PHE A 18 -1.83 -5.53 -2.23
N VAL A 19 -0.72 -5.47 -2.94
CA VAL A 19 0.12 -4.27 -3.01
C VAL A 19 0.32 -3.88 -4.46
N TYR A 20 0.13 -2.61 -4.75
CA TYR A 20 0.42 -2.07 -6.07
C TYR A 20 1.37 -0.87 -5.90
N VAL A 21 2.50 -0.91 -6.60
CA VAL A 21 3.51 0.16 -6.56
C VAL A 21 3.42 0.92 -7.87
N SER A 22 2.93 2.16 -7.80
CA SER A 22 2.63 2.92 -9.01
C SER A 22 3.87 3.23 -9.85
N LYS A 23 4.99 3.48 -9.20
CA LYS A 23 6.20 3.87 -9.91
C LYS A 23 6.71 2.80 -10.85
N THR A 24 6.64 1.55 -10.43
CA THR A 24 7.17 0.43 -11.22
C THR A 24 6.07 -0.38 -11.88
N GLY A 25 4.83 -0.20 -11.48
CA GLY A 25 3.74 -1.05 -11.93
C GLY A 25 3.72 -2.41 -11.27
N ALA A 26 4.57 -2.63 -10.29
CA ALA A 26 4.65 -3.92 -9.63
C ALA A 26 3.39 -4.20 -8.81
N ALA A 27 2.92 -5.43 -8.86
CA ALA A 27 1.77 -5.85 -8.08
C ALA A 27 2.11 -7.20 -7.46
N PHE A 28 1.88 -7.31 -6.17
CA PHE A 28 2.19 -8.55 -5.44
C PHE A 28 1.35 -8.62 -4.18
N SER A 29 1.42 -9.72 -3.47
CA SER A 29 0.73 -9.83 -2.19
C SER A 29 1.69 -10.29 -1.11
N VAL A 30 1.36 -9.95 0.13
CA VAL A 30 2.08 -10.43 1.31
C VAL A 30 1.03 -10.86 2.33
N SER A 31 1.42 -11.67 3.29
CA SER A 31 0.50 -12.06 4.35
C SER A 31 0.26 -10.88 5.28
N ASN A 32 -0.93 -10.84 5.87
CA ASN A 32 -1.23 -9.81 6.86
C ASN A 32 -0.81 -10.31 8.24
N THR A 33 0.49 -10.46 8.41
CA THR A 33 1.14 -10.95 9.63
C THR A 33 2.40 -10.13 9.85
N PRO A 34 3.00 -10.18 11.03
CA PRO A 34 4.26 -9.46 11.26
C PRO A 34 5.34 -9.83 10.24
N ALA A 35 5.43 -11.11 9.87
CA ALA A 35 6.40 -11.52 8.85
C ALA A 35 6.07 -10.92 7.49
N GLY A 36 4.79 -10.88 7.14
CA GLY A 36 4.35 -10.28 5.88
C GLY A 36 4.60 -8.77 5.86
N HIS A 37 4.38 -8.11 6.99
CA HIS A 37 4.65 -6.67 7.09
C HIS A 37 6.13 -6.38 6.91
N SER A 38 6.99 -7.20 7.47
CA SER A 38 8.43 -7.05 7.30
C SER A 38 8.85 -7.28 5.85
N SER A 39 8.25 -8.28 5.21
CA SER A 39 8.50 -8.55 3.81
C SER A 39 8.07 -7.36 2.95
N LEU A 40 6.92 -6.77 3.26
CA LEU A 40 6.43 -5.61 2.55
C LEU A 40 7.41 -4.44 2.66
N GLN A 41 7.91 -4.18 3.86
CA GLN A 41 8.88 -3.11 4.07
C GLN A 41 10.15 -3.32 3.24
N ARG A 42 10.64 -4.53 3.19
CA ARG A 42 11.82 -4.83 2.38
C ARG A 42 11.56 -4.60 0.89
N LYS A 43 10.37 -4.98 0.44
CA LYS A 43 10.02 -4.81 -0.98
C LYS A 43 9.78 -3.34 -1.34
N LEU A 44 9.27 -2.56 -0.40
CA LEU A 44 9.04 -1.12 -0.65
C LEU A 44 10.33 -0.32 -0.62
N GLY A 45 11.29 -0.75 0.19
CA GLY A 45 12.56 -0.05 0.30
C GLY A 45 12.47 1.24 1.10
N PRO A 46 13.23 2.27 0.72
CA PRO A 46 13.32 3.50 1.51
C PRO A 46 11.98 4.17 1.69
N VAL A 47 11.80 4.80 2.84
CA VAL A 47 10.53 5.48 3.15
C VAL A 47 10.34 6.77 2.37
N ASP A 48 11.42 7.40 1.94
CA ASP A 48 11.35 8.69 1.27
C ASP A 48 10.63 8.60 -0.07
N GLY A 49 9.77 9.57 -0.32
CA GLY A 49 9.10 9.68 -1.60
C GLY A 49 7.99 8.68 -1.83
N GLN A 50 7.56 7.98 -0.78
CA GLN A 50 6.48 7.03 -0.91
C GLN A 50 5.30 7.39 -0.02
N ILE A 51 4.12 7.36 -0.59
CA ILE A 51 2.88 7.52 0.16
C ILE A 51 2.14 6.20 0.08
N ILE A 52 1.82 5.63 1.23
CA ILE A 52 1.10 4.38 1.30
C ILE A 52 -0.38 4.69 1.50
N ALA A 53 -1.19 4.31 0.53
CA ALA A 53 -2.62 4.56 0.58
C ALA A 53 -3.35 3.26 0.87
N LEU A 54 -4.20 3.25 1.89
CA LEU A 54 -5.01 2.08 2.19
C LEU A 54 -6.44 2.51 2.52
N GLU A 55 -7.38 1.62 2.31
CA GLU A 55 -8.76 1.92 2.64
C GLU A 55 -9.16 1.14 3.89
N PRO A 56 -10.12 1.67 4.66
CA PRO A 56 -10.55 0.98 5.87
C PRO A 56 -11.21 -0.35 5.52
N THR A 57 -10.88 -1.38 6.28
CA THR A 57 -11.38 -2.71 6.02
C THR A 57 -11.92 -3.37 7.28
N GLY A 58 -12.48 -2.58 8.18
CA GLY A 58 -13.09 -3.11 9.38
C GLY A 58 -12.12 -3.49 10.48
N GLY A 59 -10.92 -2.98 10.42
CA GLY A 59 -9.93 -3.18 11.48
C GLY A 59 -8.73 -4.01 11.07
N TYR A 60 -8.79 -4.71 9.96
CA TYR A 60 -7.65 -5.54 9.52
C TYR A 60 -6.45 -4.69 9.12
N GLU A 61 -6.68 -3.43 8.81
CA GLU A 61 -5.61 -2.53 8.37
C GLU A 61 -4.74 -2.03 9.53
N TRP A 62 -5.21 -2.14 10.77
CA TRP A 62 -4.50 -1.52 11.88
C TRP A 62 -3.09 -2.05 12.10
N THR A 63 -2.89 -3.35 12.00
CA THR A 63 -1.58 -3.93 12.27
C THR A 63 -0.55 -3.52 11.22
N VAL A 64 -0.91 -3.55 9.94
CA VAL A 64 0.02 -3.13 8.90
C VAL A 64 0.24 -1.62 8.96
N TRP A 65 -0.80 -0.86 9.28
CA TRP A 65 -0.67 0.58 9.44
C TRP A 65 0.37 0.91 10.50
N LYS A 66 0.23 0.30 11.68
CA LYS A 66 1.17 0.55 12.78
C LYS A 66 2.58 0.15 12.38
N ALA A 67 2.73 -0.97 11.71
CA ALA A 67 4.06 -1.44 11.30
C ALA A 67 4.72 -0.47 10.33
N LEU A 68 3.98 0.01 9.35
CA LEU A 68 4.52 0.93 8.36
C LEU A 68 4.76 2.30 8.95
N ASP A 69 3.85 2.77 9.80
CA ASP A 69 4.00 4.06 10.46
C ASP A 69 5.23 4.05 11.36
N ALA A 70 5.42 2.98 12.11
CA ALA A 70 6.59 2.85 12.98
C ALA A 70 7.89 2.81 12.19
N ALA A 71 7.84 2.31 10.97
CA ALA A 71 9.01 2.28 10.10
C ALA A 71 9.28 3.62 9.41
N GLY A 72 8.37 4.58 9.57
CA GLY A 72 8.57 5.93 9.04
C GLY A 72 7.85 6.21 7.72
N TYR A 73 7.05 5.28 7.22
CA TYR A 73 6.32 5.52 5.98
C TYR A 73 5.15 6.48 6.20
N ASP A 74 4.82 7.23 5.17
CA ASP A 74 3.68 8.13 5.18
C ASP A 74 2.45 7.31 4.80
N VAL A 75 1.69 6.89 5.78
CA VAL A 75 0.53 6.03 5.56
C VAL A 75 -0.73 6.86 5.66
N ARG A 76 -1.55 6.80 4.63
CA ARG A 76 -2.79 7.56 4.57
C ARG A 76 -3.97 6.66 4.29
N GLN A 77 -5.06 6.93 4.99
CA GLN A 77 -6.30 6.23 4.76
C GLN A 77 -7.08 6.97 3.69
N VAL A 78 -7.60 6.24 2.71
CA VAL A 78 -8.36 6.84 1.62
C VAL A 78 -9.67 6.11 1.50
N CYS A 79 -10.66 6.74 0.87
CA CYS A 79 -11.94 6.08 0.69
C CYS A 79 -11.86 5.13 -0.50
N ALA A 80 -12.75 4.14 -0.49
CA ALA A 80 -12.76 3.10 -1.51
C ALA A 80 -12.91 3.67 -2.92
N ALA A 81 -13.69 4.73 -3.08
CA ALA A 81 -13.88 5.33 -4.38
C ALA A 81 -12.58 5.91 -4.93
N HIS A 82 -11.78 6.52 -4.06
CA HIS A 82 -10.50 7.08 -4.49
C HIS A 82 -9.53 5.98 -4.87
N VAL A 83 -9.50 4.90 -4.12
CA VAL A 83 -8.64 3.77 -4.42
C VAL A 83 -9.01 3.16 -5.76
N ARG A 84 -10.30 2.94 -5.98
CA ARG A 84 -10.77 2.37 -7.23
C ARG A 84 -10.51 3.27 -8.42
N ALA A 85 -10.73 4.57 -8.24
CA ALA A 85 -10.47 5.53 -9.32
C ALA A 85 -9.00 5.54 -9.68
N PHE A 86 -8.14 5.52 -8.67
CA PHE A 86 -6.71 5.48 -8.89
C PHE A 86 -6.29 4.20 -9.61
N SER A 87 -6.80 3.06 -9.15
CA SER A 87 -6.50 1.77 -9.76
C SER A 87 -7.00 1.72 -11.19
N HIS A 88 -8.18 2.26 -11.45
CA HIS A 88 -8.76 2.26 -12.79
C HIS A 88 -7.90 3.05 -13.77
N VAL A 89 -7.37 4.19 -13.32
CA VAL A 89 -6.55 5.03 -14.18
C VAL A 89 -5.17 4.43 -14.38
N VAL A 90 -4.58 3.89 -13.32
CA VAL A 90 -3.21 3.43 -13.35
C VAL A 90 -3.07 1.99 -13.82
N LEU A 91 -4.09 1.18 -13.58
CA LEU A 91 -4.11 -0.22 -13.96
C LEU A 91 -5.27 -0.49 -14.90
N PRO A 92 -5.13 -0.12 -16.16
CA PRO A 92 -6.19 -0.39 -17.13
C PRO A 92 -6.45 -1.89 -17.17
N GLY A 93 -7.65 -2.30 -17.13
CA GLY A 93 -7.98 -3.70 -17.11
C GLY A 93 -8.14 -4.28 -15.71
N PHE A 94 -7.79 -3.50 -14.71
CA PHE A 94 -8.01 -3.88 -13.32
C PHE A 94 -9.33 -3.26 -12.90
N SER A 95 -10.33 -4.02 -12.65
CA SER A 95 -11.63 -3.41 -12.35
C SER A 95 -12.36 -4.14 -11.24
#